data_25007775eea377825ac0418db47d5589
#
_entry.id   25007775eea377825ac0418db47d5589
#
_cell.length_a   1.000
_cell.length_b   1.000
_cell.length_c   1.000
_cell.angle_alpha   90.00
_cell.angle_beta   90.00
_cell.angle_gamma   90.00
#
_symmetry.space_group_name_H-M   'P 1'
#
loop_
_entity.id
_entity.type
_entity.pdbx_description
1 polymer ?
#
loop_
_entity_poly.entity_id
_entity_poly.type
_entity_poly.pdbx_seq_one_letter_code
_entity_poly.pdbx_strand_id
1 'polypeptide(L)'
;MIKTINKLFKPAILPLFLMLCTSLPPQSLAEDEDVFSNNSSILSSSVAIKEQTPPQITITDNISLSGAPKYVPGFTHFDYVNPDAPKKGRIVLPAYGTFDNFNPYIFKGTASTETVALTLDSLGYTSADDPETVYPLIAEKFEQPSDKSFIGFFINPAARFQDGTPITADDVVFSFKSLITKGSPVYKFYYADIDRVEKLASRHVRFYFKPGIKNRELPLIIASLKIFSAKDFANREYDKPSLTPPLGNGPYKIKNFDAGRYITFVRDPNYWAKDLPTRKGFFNFNEIKYDYYQDTTVTLQALFSGNIDMRYEYIAKSWATGHNNELIKKGKIKKQAVKHNRPATTQFFAFNTRKEKFSDPHVRQAIDYAFNFPWADRNLFYNQYQRLKSYFANTRFAATDTPKDLELDILLALRDKVPPEIFTVPVEATFRDDSLSDRENLKRAVKLLNDAGYDFINEKMCNLKTGEPLEFEIIINS
;
A
#
# COMPACT_ATOMS: atom_id res chain seq x y z
N MET A 1 -23.04 -24.34 19.76
CA MET A 1 -21.87 -24.01 20.58
C MET A 1 -20.80 -23.41 19.67
N ILE A 2 -21.12 -22.30 19.01
CA ILE A 2 -20.20 -21.49 18.19
C ILE A 2 -20.65 -20.04 18.38
N LYS A 3 -20.25 -19.45 19.46
CA LYS A 3 -20.27 -18.02 19.72
C LYS A 3 -19.01 -17.75 20.54
N THR A 4 -18.00 -17.22 19.90
CA THR A 4 -16.91 -16.46 20.50
C THR A 4 -15.64 -16.63 19.63
N ILE A 5 -15.54 -15.93 18.51
CA ILE A 5 -14.30 -15.36 17.93
C ILE A 5 -14.76 -14.34 16.88
N ASN A 6 -15.36 -13.28 17.35
CA ASN A 6 -15.70 -12.11 16.51
C ASN A 6 -15.21 -10.85 17.21
N LYS A 7 -13.91 -10.62 17.19
CA LYS A 7 -13.28 -9.34 17.52
C LYS A 7 -11.79 -9.41 17.25
N LEU A 8 -11.36 -9.23 16.01
CA LEU A 8 -10.01 -8.77 15.69
C LEU A 8 -9.92 -8.63 14.15
N PHE A 9 -9.56 -7.44 13.72
CA PHE A 9 -9.31 -7.00 12.35
C PHE A 9 -10.50 -6.40 11.58
N LYS A 10 -10.66 -5.09 11.75
CA LYS A 10 -11.33 -4.22 10.77
C LYS A 10 -10.28 -3.69 9.78
N PRO A 11 -10.59 -3.58 8.49
CA PRO A 11 -9.61 -3.12 7.50
C PRO A 11 -9.43 -1.60 7.59
N ALA A 12 -8.23 -1.18 7.96
CA ALA A 12 -7.78 0.15 7.60
C ALA A 12 -7.47 0.14 6.10
N ILE A 13 -8.16 0.94 5.32
CA ILE A 13 -7.84 1.16 3.91
C ILE A 13 -6.61 2.06 3.87
N LEU A 14 -5.43 1.45 3.97
CA LEU A 14 -4.18 2.05 3.51
C LEU A 14 -4.06 1.78 2.00
N PRO A 15 -3.51 2.70 1.21
CA PRO A 15 -3.13 2.36 -0.16
C PRO A 15 -2.07 1.27 -0.11
N LEU A 16 -2.46 0.07 -0.54
CA LEU A 16 -1.62 -1.12 -0.57
C LEU A 16 -0.57 -0.94 -1.67
N PHE A 17 0.63 -0.53 -1.31
CA PHE A 17 1.80 -0.76 -2.15
C PHE A 17 2.12 -2.26 -2.08
N LEU A 18 2.00 -2.92 -3.22
CA LEU A 18 2.31 -4.34 -3.38
C LEU A 18 3.82 -4.53 -3.23
N MET A 19 4.25 -5.13 -2.12
CA MET A 19 5.62 -5.57 -1.93
C MET A 19 5.73 -7.05 -2.26
N LEU A 20 6.44 -7.38 -3.32
CA LEU A 20 6.88 -8.76 -3.58
C LEU A 20 8.01 -9.10 -2.60
N CYS A 21 7.72 -9.86 -1.55
CA CYS A 21 8.74 -10.52 -0.75
C CYS A 21 8.97 -11.93 -1.27
N THR A 22 10.09 -12.16 -1.96
CA THR A 22 10.64 -13.50 -2.13
C THR A 22 11.41 -13.87 -0.86
N SER A 23 10.81 -14.74 -0.04
CA SER A 23 11.47 -15.34 1.13
C SER A 23 12.29 -16.55 0.68
N LEU A 24 13.61 -16.48 0.84
CA LEU A 24 14.49 -17.65 0.91
C LEU A 24 14.47 -18.18 2.36
N PRO A 25 14.50 -19.52 2.55
CA PRO A 25 14.45 -20.11 3.87
C PRO A 25 15.77 -19.91 4.65
N PRO A 26 15.73 -19.81 5.98
CA PRO A 26 16.95 -19.76 6.79
C PRO A 26 17.61 -21.14 6.81
N GLN A 27 18.89 -21.19 6.45
CA GLN A 27 19.73 -22.34 6.73
C GLN A 27 20.08 -22.37 8.21
N SER A 28 19.86 -23.51 8.82
CA SER A 28 20.26 -23.83 10.19
C SER A 28 21.78 -23.89 10.29
N LEU A 29 22.34 -23.08 11.19
CA LEU A 29 23.70 -23.24 11.67
C LEU A 29 23.75 -24.37 12.69
N ALA A 30 24.47 -25.44 12.38
CA ALA A 30 24.92 -26.41 13.36
C ALA A 30 26.21 -25.90 13.98
N GLU A 31 26.23 -25.91 15.32
CA GLU A 31 27.42 -25.70 16.10
C GLU A 31 28.34 -26.93 15.97
N ASP A 32 29.59 -26.72 15.65
CA ASP A 32 30.68 -27.64 15.94
C ASP A 32 31.82 -26.88 16.63
N GLU A 33 32.03 -27.27 17.87
CA GLU A 33 33.18 -26.87 18.69
C GLU A 33 34.42 -27.73 18.38
N ASP A 34 35.57 -27.12 18.64
CA ASP A 34 36.90 -27.70 18.84
C ASP A 34 37.69 -28.25 17.66
N VAL A 35 38.84 -27.55 17.40
CA VAL A 35 40.18 -28.08 17.66
C VAL A 35 41.22 -26.95 17.53
N PHE A 36 41.88 -26.60 18.64
CA PHE A 36 43.14 -25.84 18.67
C PHE A 36 44.31 -26.73 18.17
N SER A 37 45.07 -26.28 17.18
CA SER A 37 46.50 -26.56 17.17
C SER A 37 47.28 -25.51 16.37
N ASN A 38 48.34 -25.05 16.99
CA ASN A 38 49.34 -24.10 16.55
C ASN A 38 49.91 -24.38 15.15
N ASN A 39 50.07 -23.32 14.35
CA ASN A 39 51.34 -23.11 13.64
C ASN A 39 51.47 -21.61 13.27
N SER A 40 52.47 -21.00 13.86
CA SER A 40 52.99 -19.68 13.54
C SER A 40 53.77 -19.74 12.24
N SER A 41 53.27 -19.08 11.19
CA SER A 41 54.14 -18.59 10.10
C SER A 41 53.64 -17.20 9.71
N ILE A 42 54.46 -16.23 10.06
CA ILE A 42 54.33 -14.82 9.70
C ILE A 42 54.49 -14.69 8.19
N LEU A 43 53.43 -14.36 7.49
CA LEU A 43 53.48 -13.72 6.19
C LEU A 43 52.67 -12.43 6.30
N SER A 44 53.40 -11.33 6.40
CA SER A 44 52.93 -9.96 6.26
C SER A 44 52.35 -9.75 4.86
N SER A 45 51.09 -10.09 4.65
CA SER A 45 50.33 -9.55 3.53
C SER A 45 49.79 -8.19 3.97
N SER A 46 50.40 -7.13 3.51
CA SER A 46 49.80 -5.79 3.53
C SER A 46 48.49 -5.84 2.78
N VAL A 47 47.37 -5.97 3.51
CA VAL A 47 46.05 -5.70 2.98
C VAL A 47 46.04 -4.21 2.65
N ALA A 48 46.22 -3.87 1.38
CA ALA A 48 46.01 -2.53 0.88
C ALA A 48 44.54 -2.18 1.22
N ILE A 49 44.36 -1.37 2.24
CA ILE A 49 43.10 -0.69 2.50
C ILE A 49 42.86 0.18 1.26
N LYS A 50 42.01 -0.30 0.33
CA LYS A 50 41.49 0.57 -0.74
C LYS A 50 40.83 1.74 -0.03
N GLU A 51 41.47 2.92 -0.09
CA GLU A 51 40.82 4.17 0.24
C GLU A 51 39.56 4.26 -0.61
N GLN A 52 38.40 3.99 0.01
CA GLN A 52 37.13 4.18 -0.64
C GLN A 52 36.93 5.68 -0.79
N THR A 53 37.02 6.16 -2.01
CA THR A 53 36.63 7.53 -2.33
C THR A 53 35.22 7.78 -1.76
N PRO A 54 35.03 8.84 -0.96
CA PRO A 54 33.70 9.10 -0.38
C PRO A 54 32.65 9.21 -1.50
N PRO A 55 31.43 8.67 -1.28
CA PRO A 55 30.41 8.68 -2.30
C PRO A 55 30.05 10.10 -2.72
N GLN A 56 29.93 10.33 -4.00
CA GLN A 56 29.47 11.60 -4.53
C GLN A 56 28.03 11.85 -4.07
N ILE A 57 27.77 13.01 -3.48
CA ILE A 57 26.45 13.42 -2.99
C ILE A 57 25.77 14.30 -4.03
N THR A 58 24.54 13.94 -4.39
CA THR A 58 23.68 14.73 -5.27
C THR A 58 22.49 15.28 -4.47
N ILE A 59 22.21 16.58 -4.66
CA ILE A 59 21.01 17.22 -4.09
C ILE A 59 20.00 17.39 -5.23
N THR A 60 18.79 16.85 -5.02
CA THR A 60 17.73 16.78 -6.04
C THR A 60 16.42 17.41 -5.57
N ASP A 61 15.57 17.78 -6.53
CA ASP A 61 14.20 18.27 -6.29
C ASP A 61 13.15 17.15 -6.22
N ASN A 62 13.56 15.91 -6.37
CA ASN A 62 12.68 14.74 -6.33
C ASN A 62 13.46 13.48 -6.00
N ILE A 63 12.71 12.42 -5.65
CA ILE A 63 13.22 11.04 -5.55
C ILE A 63 12.42 10.21 -6.54
N SER A 64 13.03 9.68 -7.59
CA SER A 64 12.35 8.87 -8.60
C SER A 64 12.99 7.48 -8.73
N LEU A 65 12.15 6.44 -8.77
CA LEU A 65 12.57 5.06 -9.03
C LEU A 65 12.89 4.83 -10.50
N SER A 66 12.19 5.53 -11.39
CA SER A 66 12.33 5.41 -12.85
C SER A 66 13.39 6.35 -13.45
N GLY A 67 13.91 7.28 -12.65
CA GLY A 67 14.92 8.26 -13.08
C GLY A 67 14.37 9.47 -13.85
N ALA A 68 13.13 9.43 -14.33
CA ALA A 68 12.49 10.51 -15.09
C ALA A 68 11.18 10.92 -14.42
N PRO A 69 11.17 12.00 -13.60
CA PRO A 69 9.95 12.50 -12.99
C PRO A 69 9.02 13.10 -14.04
N LYS A 70 7.71 12.91 -13.90
CA LYS A 70 6.72 13.55 -14.76
C LYS A 70 6.75 15.09 -14.63
N TYR A 71 6.88 15.57 -13.39
CA TYR A 71 6.93 17.00 -13.10
C TYR A 71 8.37 17.44 -12.87
N VAL A 72 8.86 18.26 -13.78
CA VAL A 72 10.23 18.81 -13.72
C VAL A 72 10.27 20.05 -12.83
N PRO A 73 11.46 20.47 -12.34
CA PRO A 73 11.61 21.70 -11.56
C PRO A 73 10.97 22.91 -12.25
N GLY A 74 10.20 23.69 -11.47
CA GLY A 74 9.46 24.83 -11.98
C GLY A 74 7.99 24.55 -12.34
N PHE A 75 7.49 23.31 -12.21
CA PHE A 75 6.06 23.06 -12.33
C PHE A 75 5.26 23.86 -11.26
N THR A 76 4.05 24.27 -11.61
CA THR A 76 3.22 25.16 -10.79
C THR A 76 2.11 24.45 -10.04
N HIS A 77 1.64 23.32 -10.54
CA HIS A 77 0.62 22.45 -9.95
C HIS A 77 0.62 21.11 -10.69
N PHE A 78 -0.03 20.11 -10.15
CA PHE A 78 -0.26 18.83 -10.84
C PHE A 78 -1.34 18.98 -11.93
N ASP A 79 -1.23 18.25 -13.02
CA ASP A 79 -2.12 18.35 -14.19
C ASP A 79 -3.59 18.04 -13.88
N TYR A 80 -3.83 17.21 -12.89
CA TYR A 80 -5.18 16.75 -12.52
C TYR A 80 -5.92 17.65 -11.52
N VAL A 81 -5.34 18.78 -11.13
CA VAL A 81 -5.99 19.76 -10.24
C VAL A 81 -6.39 21.02 -11.00
N ASN A 82 -7.41 21.71 -10.52
CA ASN A 82 -7.72 23.06 -10.94
C ASN A 82 -7.11 24.05 -9.94
N PRO A 83 -6.04 24.80 -10.31
CA PRO A 83 -5.38 25.74 -9.41
C PRO A 83 -6.28 26.90 -8.98
N ASP A 84 -7.29 27.24 -9.81
CA ASP A 84 -8.22 28.33 -9.60
C ASP A 84 -9.54 27.87 -8.96
N ALA A 85 -9.61 26.62 -8.50
CA ALA A 85 -10.80 26.09 -7.83
C ALA A 85 -11.17 26.95 -6.60
N PRO A 86 -12.44 27.34 -6.45
CA PRO A 86 -12.87 28.21 -5.35
C PRO A 86 -12.69 27.52 -4.01
N LYS A 87 -12.13 28.23 -3.05
CA LYS A 87 -11.88 27.76 -1.67
C LYS A 87 -13.08 28.08 -0.77
N LYS A 88 -14.17 27.33 -0.92
CA LYS A 88 -15.44 27.58 -0.19
C LYS A 88 -16.28 26.33 -0.03
N GLY A 89 -17.40 26.48 0.69
CA GLY A 89 -18.42 25.43 0.84
C GLY A 89 -18.05 24.37 1.86
N ARG A 90 -18.96 23.43 2.01
CA ARG A 90 -18.89 22.29 2.91
C ARG A 90 -19.18 21.02 2.11
N ILE A 91 -18.59 19.91 2.53
CA ILE A 91 -18.92 18.58 2.04
C ILE A 91 -19.12 17.62 3.22
N VAL A 92 -20.13 16.77 3.14
CA VAL A 92 -20.40 15.69 4.10
C VAL A 92 -20.13 14.36 3.42
N LEU A 93 -19.21 13.59 4.00
CA LEU A 93 -18.76 12.29 3.48
C LEU A 93 -19.07 11.17 4.48
N PRO A 94 -19.32 9.94 4.03
CA PRO A 94 -19.44 8.81 4.93
C PRO A 94 -18.07 8.32 5.37
N ALA A 95 -17.95 7.92 6.62
CA ALA A 95 -16.90 7.07 7.16
C ALA A 95 -17.52 5.79 7.71
N TYR A 96 -16.74 4.71 7.83
CA TYR A 96 -17.26 3.41 8.26
C TYR A 96 -16.67 2.97 9.60
N GLY A 97 -17.53 2.34 10.41
CA GLY A 97 -17.15 1.82 11.72
C GLY A 97 -17.22 2.88 12.82
N THR A 98 -16.15 3.06 13.57
CA THR A 98 -16.07 3.96 14.72
C THR A 98 -14.64 4.47 14.91
N PHE A 99 -14.46 5.40 15.85
CA PHE A 99 -13.12 5.82 16.30
C PHE A 99 -13.14 6.14 17.80
N ASP A 100 -12.00 5.95 18.45
CA ASP A 100 -11.73 6.28 19.83
C ASP A 100 -10.39 7.01 20.01
N ASN A 101 -9.68 7.28 18.90
CA ASN A 101 -8.44 8.05 18.92
C ASN A 101 -8.13 8.68 17.54
N PHE A 102 -7.14 9.61 17.54
CA PHE A 102 -6.69 10.32 16.35
C PHE A 102 -5.29 9.92 15.87
N ASN A 103 -4.66 8.90 16.47
CA ASN A 103 -3.37 8.40 16.03
C ASN A 103 -3.50 7.00 15.40
N PRO A 104 -3.53 6.86 14.06
CA PRO A 104 -3.68 5.57 13.39
C PRO A 104 -2.39 4.74 13.37
N TYR A 105 -1.30 5.27 13.88
CA TYR A 105 0.00 4.58 13.88
C TYR A 105 0.21 3.68 15.08
N ILE A 106 -0.66 3.72 16.07
CA ILE A 106 -0.60 2.86 17.25
C ILE A 106 -1.40 1.58 17.04
N PHE A 107 -1.07 0.55 17.81
CA PHE A 107 -1.76 -0.75 17.72
C PHE A 107 -3.09 -0.78 18.46
N LYS A 108 -3.22 0.02 19.53
CA LYS A 108 -4.41 0.03 20.40
C LYS A 108 -5.45 1.02 19.92
N GLY A 109 -6.72 0.66 20.12
CA GLY A 109 -7.86 1.50 19.74
C GLY A 109 -8.23 1.43 18.28
N THR A 110 -9.21 2.24 17.88
CA THR A 110 -9.69 2.39 16.50
C THR A 110 -9.51 3.86 16.11
N ALA A 111 -8.57 4.12 15.22
CA ALA A 111 -8.27 5.50 14.84
C ALA A 111 -9.14 6.00 13.69
N SER A 112 -9.41 7.32 13.68
CA SER A 112 -9.88 8.01 12.49
C SER A 112 -8.74 8.14 11.49
N THR A 113 -8.86 7.47 10.34
CA THR A 113 -7.88 7.54 9.25
C THR A 113 -7.90 8.88 8.53
N GLU A 114 -9.06 9.54 8.48
CA GLU A 114 -9.31 10.84 7.86
C GLU A 114 -8.51 11.94 8.56
N THR A 115 -8.34 11.81 9.88
CA THR A 115 -7.61 12.80 10.68
C THR A 115 -6.20 12.99 10.15
N VAL A 116 -5.41 11.93 10.04
CA VAL A 116 -4.01 12.05 9.60
C VAL A 116 -3.90 12.53 8.15
N ALA A 117 -4.82 12.08 7.28
CA ALA A 117 -4.82 12.49 5.88
C ALA A 117 -5.03 14.00 5.70
N LEU A 118 -5.80 14.63 6.59
CA LEU A 118 -6.17 16.04 6.50
C LEU A 118 -5.34 16.96 7.42
N THR A 119 -4.81 16.45 8.53
CA THR A 119 -4.16 17.29 9.54
C THR A 119 -2.63 17.18 9.55
N LEU A 120 -2.04 16.18 8.89
CA LEU A 120 -0.59 15.97 8.88
C LEU A 120 -0.03 15.85 7.46
N ASP A 121 1.03 16.58 7.19
CA ASP A 121 1.86 16.42 6.01
C ASP A 121 3.02 15.44 6.25
N SER A 122 3.60 14.96 5.14
CA SER A 122 4.79 14.09 5.12
C SER A 122 6.02 14.87 4.63
N LEU A 123 7.20 14.24 4.72
CA LEU A 123 8.44 14.84 4.21
C LEU A 123 8.33 15.17 2.72
N GLY A 124 7.76 14.28 1.92
CA GLY A 124 7.51 14.48 0.50
C GLY A 124 6.10 14.07 0.11
N TYR A 125 5.74 14.28 -1.14
CA TYR A 125 4.42 13.96 -1.69
C TYR A 125 4.52 13.22 -3.02
N THR A 126 3.81 12.10 -3.14
CA THR A 126 3.71 11.32 -4.37
C THR A 126 2.48 11.75 -5.17
N SER A 127 2.66 12.06 -6.45
CA SER A 127 1.55 12.42 -7.34
C SER A 127 0.72 11.19 -7.72
N ALA A 128 -0.59 11.38 -7.86
CA ALA A 128 -1.50 10.30 -8.25
C ALA A 128 -1.26 9.78 -9.69
N ASP A 129 -0.64 10.58 -10.53
CA ASP A 129 -0.33 10.28 -11.93
C ASP A 129 1.18 10.08 -12.20
N ASP A 130 1.99 10.10 -11.11
CA ASP A 130 3.40 9.72 -11.09
C ASP A 130 3.74 9.03 -9.76
N PRO A 131 3.30 7.78 -9.57
CA PRO A 131 3.39 7.08 -8.29
C PRO A 131 4.80 6.63 -7.91
N GLU A 132 5.75 6.70 -8.84
CA GLU A 132 7.15 6.30 -8.64
C GLU A 132 8.05 7.46 -8.24
N THR A 133 7.51 8.68 -8.14
CA THR A 133 8.26 9.88 -7.81
C THR A 133 7.69 10.57 -6.58
N VAL A 134 8.58 10.97 -5.68
CA VAL A 134 8.28 11.84 -4.54
C VAL A 134 8.75 13.26 -4.87
N TYR A 135 7.86 14.20 -4.68
CA TYR A 135 8.06 15.64 -4.86
C TYR A 135 8.18 16.35 -3.52
N PRO A 136 8.76 17.58 -3.49
CA PRO A 136 8.94 18.35 -2.27
C PRO A 136 7.63 18.66 -1.54
N LEU A 137 7.69 18.61 -0.20
CA LEU A 137 6.64 19.09 0.69
C LEU A 137 7.28 19.67 1.96
N ILE A 138 7.26 18.95 3.12
CA ILE A 138 8.02 19.40 4.29
C ILE A 138 9.52 19.45 3.99
N ALA A 139 10.05 18.47 3.25
CA ALA A 139 11.37 18.58 2.65
C ALA A 139 11.31 19.38 1.33
N GLU A 140 12.18 20.37 1.17
CA GLU A 140 12.31 21.13 -0.09
C GLU A 140 13.33 20.51 -1.05
N LYS A 141 14.30 19.74 -0.53
CA LYS A 141 15.36 19.07 -1.28
C LYS A 141 15.69 17.73 -0.66
N PHE A 142 16.24 16.85 -1.49
CA PHE A 142 16.63 15.51 -1.12
C PHE A 142 18.13 15.30 -1.40
N GLU A 143 18.82 14.64 -0.48
CA GLU A 143 20.25 14.36 -0.57
C GLU A 143 20.46 12.88 -0.80
N GLN A 144 21.11 12.50 -1.91
CA GLN A 144 21.30 11.11 -2.33
C GLN A 144 22.78 10.84 -2.64
N PRO A 145 23.43 9.91 -1.95
CA PRO A 145 24.79 9.49 -2.28
C PRO A 145 24.78 8.50 -3.46
N SER A 146 25.87 8.49 -4.23
CA SER A 146 26.02 7.58 -5.38
C SER A 146 25.98 6.10 -5.00
N ASP A 147 26.39 5.74 -3.78
CA ASP A 147 26.38 4.39 -3.23
C ASP A 147 25.03 3.99 -2.59
N LYS A 148 24.07 4.94 -2.52
CA LYS A 148 22.75 4.75 -1.94
C LYS A 148 22.77 4.29 -0.47
N SER A 149 23.77 4.67 0.29
CA SER A 149 23.93 4.29 1.71
C SER A 149 23.01 5.05 2.66
N PHE A 150 22.45 6.17 2.21
CA PHE A 150 21.51 6.99 2.98
C PHE A 150 20.56 7.80 2.08
N ILE A 151 19.58 8.43 2.71
CA ILE A 151 18.77 9.52 2.15
C ILE A 151 18.75 10.67 3.13
N GLY A 152 18.98 11.89 2.65
CA GLY A 152 18.88 13.13 3.43
C GLY A 152 17.72 13.99 2.98
N PHE A 153 17.19 14.78 3.92
CA PHE A 153 16.07 15.69 3.72
C PHE A 153 16.41 17.07 4.25
N PHE A 154 16.32 18.08 3.40
CA PHE A 154 16.41 19.47 3.79
C PHE A 154 15.00 20.02 4.04
N ILE A 155 14.71 20.40 5.28
CA ILE A 155 13.38 20.86 5.69
C ILE A 155 13.15 22.29 5.18
N ASN A 156 12.03 22.50 4.51
CA ASN A 156 11.62 23.80 3.97
C ASN A 156 11.56 24.86 5.09
N PRO A 157 12.25 26.00 4.93
CA PRO A 157 12.22 27.08 5.91
C PRO A 157 10.83 27.63 6.23
N ALA A 158 9.88 27.50 5.31
CA ALA A 158 8.50 27.92 5.51
C ALA A 158 7.64 26.87 6.26
N ALA A 159 8.11 25.63 6.38
CA ALA A 159 7.32 24.55 7.01
C ALA A 159 6.99 24.87 8.47
N ARG A 160 5.70 24.82 8.82
CA ARG A 160 5.15 25.19 10.13
C ARG A 160 4.07 24.23 10.59
N PHE A 161 3.96 24.07 11.88
CA PHE A 161 2.75 23.54 12.52
C PHE A 161 1.63 24.59 12.50
N GLN A 162 0.42 24.17 12.80
CA GLN A 162 -0.79 25.01 12.78
C GLN A 162 -0.84 26.08 13.87
N ASP A 163 0.04 26.01 14.87
CA ASP A 163 0.27 27.05 15.86
C ASP A 163 1.34 28.08 15.45
N GLY A 164 1.92 27.92 14.25
CA GLY A 164 2.98 28.75 13.71
C GLY A 164 4.40 28.33 14.11
N THR A 165 4.59 27.33 14.98
CA THR A 165 5.93 26.84 15.31
C THR A 165 6.60 26.19 14.11
N PRO A 166 7.93 26.39 13.91
CA PRO A 166 8.64 25.80 12.77
C PRO A 166 8.75 24.27 12.91
N ILE A 167 8.67 23.57 11.79
CA ILE A 167 9.02 22.14 11.72
C ILE A 167 10.54 22.04 11.63
N THR A 168 11.13 21.16 12.41
CA THR A 168 12.58 20.96 12.51
C THR A 168 12.99 19.49 12.34
N ALA A 169 14.29 19.25 12.24
CA ALA A 169 14.85 17.90 12.21
C ALA A 169 14.53 17.10 13.51
N ASP A 170 14.33 17.78 14.64
CA ASP A 170 13.92 17.13 15.89
C ASP A 170 12.53 16.49 15.76
N ASP A 171 11.59 17.16 15.08
CA ASP A 171 10.25 16.62 14.83
C ASP A 171 10.30 15.40 13.90
N VAL A 172 11.18 15.41 12.90
CA VAL A 172 11.38 14.27 12.00
C VAL A 172 11.96 13.07 12.75
N VAL A 173 13.02 13.30 13.52
CA VAL A 173 13.66 12.24 14.34
C VAL A 173 12.67 11.69 15.36
N PHE A 174 11.91 12.56 16.03
CA PHE A 174 10.85 12.17 16.97
C PHE A 174 9.80 11.29 16.30
N SER A 175 9.25 11.74 15.14
CA SER A 175 8.20 11.03 14.41
C SER A 175 8.65 9.63 14.03
N PHE A 176 9.84 9.51 13.45
CA PHE A 176 10.41 8.22 13.05
C PHE A 176 10.65 7.30 14.26
N LYS A 177 11.36 7.78 15.29
CA LYS A 177 11.67 6.97 16.47
C LYS A 177 10.41 6.52 17.20
N SER A 178 9.42 7.40 17.36
CA SER A 178 8.14 7.04 17.99
C SER A 178 7.40 5.98 17.19
N LEU A 179 7.39 6.11 15.87
CA LEU A 179 6.72 5.16 14.98
C LEU A 179 7.30 3.75 15.09
N ILE A 180 8.63 3.60 15.04
CA ILE A 180 9.27 2.28 15.07
C ILE A 180 9.37 1.66 16.47
N THR A 181 9.32 2.47 17.55
CA THR A 181 9.45 1.97 18.92
C THR A 181 8.12 1.82 19.65
N LYS A 182 7.16 2.70 19.38
CA LYS A 182 5.86 2.79 20.06
C LYS A 182 4.66 2.60 19.13
N GLY A 183 4.89 2.64 17.81
CA GLY A 183 3.85 2.41 16.81
C GLY A 183 3.48 0.93 16.66
N SER A 184 2.52 0.65 15.78
CA SER A 184 2.15 -0.72 15.43
C SER A 184 3.36 -1.50 14.91
N PRO A 185 3.51 -2.80 15.26
CA PRO A 185 4.65 -3.64 14.87
C PRO A 185 4.96 -3.66 13.38
N VAL A 186 3.96 -3.45 12.54
CA VAL A 186 4.10 -3.38 11.08
C VAL A 186 5.10 -2.30 10.64
N TYR A 187 5.17 -1.16 11.34
CA TYR A 187 6.10 -0.08 10.99
C TYR A 187 7.55 -0.44 11.27
N LYS A 188 7.81 -1.21 12.34
CA LYS A 188 9.14 -1.74 12.61
C LYS A 188 9.63 -2.64 11.46
N PHE A 189 8.72 -3.38 10.83
CA PHE A 189 9.03 -4.19 9.66
C PHE A 189 9.28 -3.31 8.41
N TYR A 190 8.42 -2.33 8.11
CA TYR A 190 8.59 -1.44 6.95
C TYR A 190 9.90 -0.66 6.95
N TYR A 191 10.37 -0.27 8.13
CA TYR A 191 11.61 0.50 8.31
C TYR A 191 12.79 -0.36 8.79
N ALA A 192 12.69 -1.69 8.67
CA ALA A 192 13.71 -2.62 9.15
C ALA A 192 15.09 -2.42 8.52
N ASP A 193 15.15 -1.90 7.31
CA ASP A 193 16.38 -1.65 6.55
C ASP A 193 17.09 -0.34 6.94
N ILE A 194 16.48 0.48 7.79
CA ILE A 194 17.11 1.69 8.31
C ILE A 194 17.99 1.28 9.49
N ASP A 195 19.24 1.71 9.44
CA ASP A 195 20.19 1.56 10.55
C ASP A 195 19.93 2.62 11.63
N ARG A 196 19.98 3.90 11.24
CA ARG A 196 19.78 5.02 12.13
C ARG A 196 19.29 6.28 11.43
N VAL A 197 18.77 7.22 12.21
CA VAL A 197 18.42 8.57 11.79
C VAL A 197 19.23 9.59 12.57
N GLU A 198 19.80 10.57 11.89
CA GLU A 198 20.65 11.61 12.48
C GLU A 198 20.14 13.01 12.08
N LYS A 199 20.08 13.89 13.08
CA LYS A 199 19.95 15.33 12.88
C LYS A 199 21.32 15.91 12.62
N LEU A 200 21.56 16.43 11.40
CA LEU A 200 22.83 17.08 11.05
C LEU A 200 22.79 18.59 11.33
N ALA A 201 21.61 19.21 11.16
CA ALA A 201 21.34 20.60 11.51
C ALA A 201 19.87 20.76 11.88
N SER A 202 19.44 21.96 12.28
CA SER A 202 18.04 22.22 12.64
C SER A 202 17.03 21.91 11.51
N ARG A 203 17.49 21.95 10.26
CA ARG A 203 16.70 21.68 9.06
C ARG A 203 17.31 20.63 8.15
N HIS A 204 18.20 19.80 8.65
CA HIS A 204 18.83 18.73 7.86
C HIS A 204 18.85 17.43 8.67
N VAL A 205 18.27 16.37 8.11
CA VAL A 205 18.17 15.04 8.70
C VAL A 205 18.59 14.00 7.68
N ARG A 206 19.33 12.97 8.11
CA ARG A 206 19.70 11.81 7.28
C ARG A 206 19.20 10.52 7.90
N PHE A 207 18.77 9.60 7.03
CA PHE A 207 18.42 8.22 7.35
C PHE A 207 19.45 7.32 6.69
N TYR A 208 20.26 6.66 7.50
CA TYR A 208 21.29 5.73 7.03
C TYR A 208 20.71 4.33 6.91
N PHE A 209 21.10 3.62 5.87
CA PHE A 209 20.63 2.27 5.58
C PHE A 209 21.62 1.25 6.11
N LYS A 210 21.14 0.06 6.44
CA LYS A 210 21.99 -1.06 6.80
C LYS A 210 22.90 -1.45 5.63
N PRO A 211 24.13 -1.91 5.86
CA PRO A 211 25.02 -2.34 4.81
C PRO A 211 24.39 -3.44 3.91
N GLY A 212 24.61 -3.34 2.62
CA GLY A 212 24.13 -4.33 1.64
C GLY A 212 22.65 -4.27 1.26
N ILE A 213 21.89 -3.31 1.79
CA ILE A 213 20.49 -3.13 1.44
C ILE A 213 20.32 -2.73 -0.03
N LYS A 214 19.42 -3.43 -0.72
CA LYS A 214 19.07 -3.20 -2.13
C LYS A 214 17.64 -2.67 -2.32
N ASN A 215 16.96 -2.30 -1.23
CA ASN A 215 15.59 -1.80 -1.27
C ASN A 215 15.54 -0.39 -1.90
N ARG A 216 15.19 -0.34 -3.18
CA ARG A 216 15.12 0.91 -3.95
C ARG A 216 13.95 1.82 -3.55
N GLU A 217 12.91 1.25 -2.94
CA GLU A 217 11.70 1.99 -2.51
C GLU A 217 11.87 2.66 -1.15
N LEU A 218 12.87 2.27 -0.37
CA LEU A 218 13.07 2.78 0.99
C LEU A 218 13.11 4.32 1.07
N PRO A 219 13.75 5.07 0.15
CA PRO A 219 13.70 6.53 0.14
C PRO A 219 12.27 7.09 0.01
N LEU A 220 11.41 6.47 -0.81
CA LEU A 220 10.01 6.86 -1.01
C LEU A 220 9.19 6.58 0.24
N ILE A 221 9.41 5.43 0.86
CA ILE A 221 8.76 5.02 2.12
C ILE A 221 9.08 6.03 3.22
N ILE A 222 10.36 6.43 3.36
CA ILE A 222 10.78 7.42 4.36
C ILE A 222 10.16 8.79 4.04
N ALA A 223 10.13 9.19 2.77
CA ALA A 223 9.53 10.45 2.36
C ALA A 223 8.02 10.53 2.67
N SER A 224 7.33 9.41 2.79
CA SER A 224 5.91 9.34 3.18
C SER A 224 5.67 9.49 4.69
N LEU A 225 6.73 9.54 5.52
CA LEU A 225 6.65 9.70 6.97
C LEU A 225 5.89 10.98 7.34
N LYS A 226 4.80 10.83 8.10
CA LYS A 226 4.03 11.95 8.65
C LYS A 226 4.76 12.56 9.84
N ILE A 227 4.81 13.88 9.89
CA ILE A 227 5.60 14.59 10.89
C ILE A 227 4.71 15.10 12.02
N PHE A 228 4.98 14.60 13.20
CA PHE A 228 4.38 15.02 14.47
C PHE A 228 5.30 16.03 15.19
N SER A 229 4.69 16.92 15.97
CA SER A 229 5.45 17.85 16.80
C SER A 229 6.04 17.14 18.03
N ALA A 230 7.35 17.12 18.13
CA ALA A 230 8.05 16.58 19.32
C ALA A 230 7.63 17.34 20.59
N LYS A 231 7.44 18.66 20.49
CA LYS A 231 6.99 19.52 21.60
C LYS A 231 5.58 19.19 22.04
N ASP A 232 4.66 18.94 21.12
CA ASP A 232 3.28 18.58 21.44
C ASP A 232 3.20 17.24 22.18
N PHE A 233 4.05 16.28 21.80
CA PHE A 233 4.14 14.97 22.45
C PHE A 233 5.04 14.92 23.69
N ALA A 234 5.66 16.03 24.11
CA ALA A 234 6.45 16.06 25.34
C ALA A 234 5.62 15.74 26.60
N ASN A 235 4.33 16.09 26.58
CA ASN A 235 3.40 15.93 27.71
C ASN A 235 2.29 14.90 27.45
N ARG A 236 2.42 14.04 26.43
CA ARG A 236 1.47 12.96 26.14
C ARG A 236 2.17 11.72 25.62
N GLU A 237 1.54 10.56 25.80
CA GLU A 237 2.08 9.29 25.36
C GLU A 237 1.68 9.01 23.91
N TYR A 238 2.68 8.67 23.07
CA TYR A 238 2.47 8.41 21.65
C TYR A 238 1.64 7.15 21.39
N ASP A 239 1.78 6.12 22.22
CA ASP A 239 1.20 4.77 22.06
C ASP A 239 -0.12 4.56 22.81
N LYS A 240 -0.68 5.61 23.39
CA LYS A 240 -2.01 5.54 24.03
C LYS A 240 -3.09 6.15 23.13
N PRO A 241 -4.25 5.46 22.99
CA PRO A 241 -5.43 6.05 22.36
C PRO A 241 -5.80 7.38 23.02
N SER A 242 -6.07 8.38 22.21
CA SER A 242 -6.45 9.71 22.71
C SER A 242 -7.36 10.43 21.73
N LEU A 243 -8.39 11.06 22.26
CA LEU A 243 -9.27 11.98 21.53
C LEU A 243 -8.79 13.45 21.62
N THR A 244 -7.61 13.69 22.20
CA THR A 244 -6.96 14.99 22.08
C THR A 244 -6.26 15.06 20.73
N PRO A 245 -6.69 15.94 19.79
CA PRO A 245 -6.06 16.06 18.49
C PRO A 245 -4.57 16.39 18.62
N PRO A 246 -3.70 15.73 17.85
CA PRO A 246 -2.31 16.14 17.78
C PRO A 246 -2.18 17.50 17.07
N LEU A 247 -1.16 18.29 17.43
CA LEU A 247 -0.85 19.51 16.70
C LEU A 247 -0.50 19.17 15.26
N GLY A 248 -1.35 19.62 14.34
CA GLY A 248 -1.20 19.36 12.91
C GLY A 248 -0.25 20.32 12.22
N ASN A 249 0.14 19.94 11.00
CA ASN A 249 0.87 20.78 10.04
C ASN A 249 0.22 20.74 8.64
N GLY A 250 -0.90 20.02 8.53
CA GLY A 250 -1.65 19.86 7.30
C GLY A 250 -2.70 20.94 7.08
N PRO A 251 -3.48 20.81 5.98
CA PRO A 251 -4.39 21.85 5.49
C PRO A 251 -5.67 22.05 6.31
N TYR A 252 -6.03 21.08 7.17
CA TYR A 252 -7.24 21.14 7.98
C TYR A 252 -6.95 20.94 9.46
N LYS A 253 -7.81 21.55 10.29
CA LYS A 253 -7.87 21.38 11.75
C LYS A 253 -9.16 20.65 12.12
N ILE A 254 -9.15 19.83 13.17
CA ILE A 254 -10.38 19.31 13.75
C ILE A 254 -11.13 20.49 14.39
N LYS A 255 -12.37 20.73 13.94
CA LYS A 255 -13.25 21.77 14.46
C LYS A 255 -14.05 21.24 15.67
N ASN A 256 -14.71 20.12 15.48
CA ASN A 256 -15.45 19.40 16.51
C ASN A 256 -15.64 17.92 16.08
N PHE A 257 -15.99 17.09 17.05
CA PHE A 257 -16.29 15.69 16.83
C PHE A 257 -17.21 15.14 17.93
N ASP A 258 -17.84 14.01 17.62
CA ASP A 258 -18.51 13.13 18.58
C ASP A 258 -17.97 11.71 18.31
N ALA A 259 -17.29 11.14 19.29
CA ALA A 259 -16.54 9.89 19.13
C ALA A 259 -17.43 8.76 18.58
N GLY A 260 -17.01 8.15 17.49
CA GLY A 260 -17.75 7.10 16.79
C GLY A 260 -18.96 7.58 15.98
N ARG A 261 -19.28 8.88 15.96
CA ARG A 261 -20.42 9.43 15.23
C ARG A 261 -20.03 10.36 14.10
N TYR A 262 -19.20 11.37 14.36
CA TYR A 262 -18.74 12.27 13.33
C TYR A 262 -17.44 13.00 13.70
N ILE A 263 -16.73 13.49 12.68
CA ILE A 263 -15.64 14.44 12.80
C ILE A 263 -15.84 15.55 11.76
N THR A 264 -15.70 16.79 12.19
CA THR A 264 -15.74 17.97 11.31
C THR A 264 -14.37 18.62 11.28
N PHE A 265 -13.85 18.80 10.07
CA PHE A 265 -12.59 19.49 9.79
C PHE A 265 -12.88 20.86 9.19
N VAL A 266 -12.09 21.87 9.58
CA VAL A 266 -12.13 23.21 9.01
C VAL A 266 -10.78 23.51 8.35
N ARG A 267 -10.81 24.07 7.15
CA ARG A 267 -9.60 24.44 6.40
C ARG A 267 -8.83 25.52 7.15
N ASP A 268 -7.51 25.34 7.29
CA ASP A 268 -6.64 26.36 7.84
C ASP A 268 -6.29 27.40 6.76
N PRO A 269 -6.73 28.67 6.88
CA PRO A 269 -6.40 29.70 5.91
C PRO A 269 -4.90 30.04 5.90
N ASN A 270 -4.21 29.75 7.01
CA ASN A 270 -2.79 29.99 7.21
C ASN A 270 -1.92 28.77 6.91
N TYR A 271 -2.50 27.73 6.26
CA TYR A 271 -1.75 26.54 5.91
C TYR A 271 -0.48 26.92 5.13
N TRP A 272 0.66 26.53 5.67
CA TRP A 272 1.99 26.97 5.22
C TRP A 272 2.31 26.55 3.77
N ALA A 273 1.82 25.39 3.34
CA ALA A 273 2.13 24.82 2.02
C ALA A 273 1.07 25.13 0.93
N LYS A 274 0.07 25.98 1.22
CA LYS A 274 -1.08 26.22 0.31
C LYS A 274 -0.69 26.61 -1.12
N ASP A 275 0.43 27.32 -1.28
CA ASP A 275 0.92 27.83 -2.57
C ASP A 275 2.04 26.96 -3.16
N LEU A 276 2.48 25.89 -2.49
CA LEU A 276 3.45 24.95 -3.05
C LEU A 276 2.87 24.23 -4.27
N PRO A 277 3.67 23.96 -5.30
CA PRO A 277 3.21 23.23 -6.50
C PRO A 277 2.53 21.90 -6.18
N THR A 278 2.98 21.21 -5.15
CA THR A 278 2.43 19.92 -4.68
C THR A 278 1.11 20.06 -3.91
N ARG A 279 0.65 21.29 -3.61
CA ARG A 279 -0.57 21.59 -2.84
C ARG A 279 -1.54 22.53 -3.53
N LYS A 280 -1.06 23.33 -4.49
CA LYS A 280 -1.89 24.27 -5.24
C LYS A 280 -3.02 23.54 -5.97
N GLY A 281 -4.24 24.06 -5.87
CA GLY A 281 -5.44 23.43 -6.46
C GLY A 281 -6.14 22.39 -5.57
N PHE A 282 -5.52 21.97 -4.46
CA PHE A 282 -6.13 21.04 -3.49
C PHE A 282 -6.89 21.76 -2.38
N PHE A 283 -7.61 21.00 -1.55
CA PHE A 283 -8.25 21.45 -0.29
C PHE A 283 -9.27 22.58 -0.51
N ASN A 284 -10.23 22.34 -1.42
CA ASN A 284 -11.13 23.38 -1.91
C ASN A 284 -12.31 23.67 -0.97
N PHE A 285 -12.74 22.69 -0.14
CA PHE A 285 -13.82 22.91 0.81
C PHE A 285 -13.35 23.63 2.07
N ASN A 286 -14.17 24.60 2.58
CA ASN A 286 -13.91 25.23 3.86
C ASN A 286 -14.12 24.26 5.02
N GLU A 287 -15.11 23.36 4.87
CA GLU A 287 -15.45 22.39 5.89
C GLU A 287 -15.64 21.01 5.26
N ILE A 288 -15.07 19.99 5.90
CA ILE A 288 -15.28 18.59 5.54
C ILE A 288 -15.82 17.90 6.80
N LYS A 289 -17.01 17.29 6.69
CA LYS A 289 -17.57 16.49 7.76
C LYS A 289 -17.58 15.02 7.35
N TYR A 290 -17.10 14.15 8.22
CA TYR A 290 -17.29 12.71 8.09
C TYR A 290 -18.32 12.24 9.10
N ASP A 291 -19.43 11.66 8.60
CA ASP A 291 -20.43 10.96 9.41
C ASP A 291 -20.13 9.46 9.39
N TYR A 292 -20.06 8.84 10.56
CA TYR A 292 -19.70 7.43 10.73
C TYR A 292 -20.94 6.54 10.67
N TYR A 293 -20.87 5.52 9.83
CA TYR A 293 -21.90 4.52 9.61
C TYR A 293 -21.37 3.12 9.86
N GLN A 294 -22.22 2.23 10.36
CA GLN A 294 -21.84 0.83 10.58
C GLN A 294 -21.95 -0.01 9.30
N ASP A 295 -22.76 0.40 8.35
CA ASP A 295 -23.18 -0.37 7.19
C ASP A 295 -23.16 0.48 5.91
N THR A 296 -22.69 -0.13 4.81
CA THR A 296 -22.65 0.51 3.49
C THR A 296 -24.03 0.71 2.88
N THR A 297 -25.02 -0.11 3.23
CA THR A 297 -26.41 0.02 2.74
C THR A 297 -27.05 1.28 3.31
N VAL A 298 -26.81 1.55 4.60
CA VAL A 298 -27.31 2.77 5.26
C VAL A 298 -26.71 4.02 4.61
N THR A 299 -25.45 4.00 4.17
CA THR A 299 -24.85 5.16 3.51
C THR A 299 -25.44 5.45 2.14
N LEU A 300 -25.98 4.43 1.43
CA LEU A 300 -26.70 4.66 0.18
C LEU A 300 -28.04 5.40 0.45
N GLN A 301 -28.73 5.04 1.51
CA GLN A 301 -29.95 5.74 1.94
C GLN A 301 -29.64 7.16 2.43
N ALA A 302 -28.53 7.35 3.14
CA ALA A 302 -28.06 8.66 3.58
C ALA A 302 -27.75 9.59 2.38
N LEU A 303 -27.21 9.05 1.28
CA LEU A 303 -27.03 9.80 0.03
C LEU A 303 -28.37 10.21 -0.58
N PHE A 304 -29.35 9.31 -0.65
CA PHE A 304 -30.66 9.60 -1.22
C PHE A 304 -31.48 10.60 -0.37
N SER A 305 -31.27 10.60 0.94
CA SER A 305 -31.91 11.58 1.85
C SER A 305 -31.15 12.90 1.98
N GLY A 306 -30.00 13.05 1.32
CA GLY A 306 -29.19 14.28 1.36
C GLY A 306 -28.42 14.47 2.66
N ASN A 307 -28.23 13.43 3.47
CA ASN A 307 -27.43 13.49 4.69
C ASN A 307 -25.93 13.47 4.40
N ILE A 308 -25.52 12.88 3.26
CA ILE A 308 -24.17 12.93 2.72
C ILE A 308 -24.21 13.44 1.28
N ASP A 309 -23.12 14.09 0.86
CA ASP A 309 -23.03 14.71 -0.46
C ASP A 309 -22.41 13.80 -1.52
N MET A 310 -21.54 12.86 -1.11
CA MET A 310 -20.80 11.97 -2.01
C MET A 310 -20.47 10.66 -1.31
N ARG A 311 -20.47 9.56 -2.07
CA ARG A 311 -19.89 8.29 -1.64
C ARG A 311 -19.15 7.59 -2.78
N TYR A 312 -18.15 6.82 -2.42
CA TYR A 312 -17.54 5.85 -3.32
C TYR A 312 -18.30 4.52 -3.25
N GLU A 313 -18.58 3.93 -4.41
CA GLU A 313 -19.23 2.63 -4.49
C GLU A 313 -18.24 1.57 -4.95
N TYR A 314 -17.99 0.60 -4.10
CA TYR A 314 -17.05 -0.50 -4.36
C TYR A 314 -17.74 -1.87 -4.53
N ILE A 315 -19.06 -1.92 -4.31
CA ILE A 315 -19.82 -3.17 -4.35
C ILE A 315 -20.54 -3.27 -5.70
N ALA A 316 -20.14 -4.25 -6.54
CA ALA A 316 -20.70 -4.44 -7.87
C ALA A 316 -22.22 -4.54 -7.88
N LYS A 317 -22.81 -5.33 -6.96
CA LYS A 317 -24.26 -5.43 -6.81
C LYS A 317 -24.91 -4.07 -6.51
N SER A 318 -24.38 -3.33 -5.55
CA SER A 318 -24.89 -2.00 -5.19
C SER A 318 -24.77 -1.03 -6.36
N TRP A 319 -23.62 -1.02 -7.06
CA TRP A 319 -23.44 -0.22 -8.27
C TRP A 319 -24.48 -0.56 -9.35
N ALA A 320 -24.72 -1.84 -9.63
CA ALA A 320 -25.62 -2.28 -10.68
C ALA A 320 -27.10 -2.05 -10.33
N THR A 321 -27.51 -2.39 -9.11
CA THR A 321 -28.93 -2.46 -8.74
C THR A 321 -29.38 -1.41 -7.72
N GLY A 322 -28.50 -0.97 -6.84
CA GLY A 322 -28.83 -0.07 -5.72
C GLY A 322 -29.10 1.37 -6.13
N HIS A 323 -28.62 1.77 -7.31
CA HIS A 323 -28.73 3.17 -7.77
C HIS A 323 -29.89 3.43 -8.73
N ASN A 324 -30.91 2.57 -8.75
CA ASN A 324 -32.17 2.82 -9.47
C ASN A 324 -33.09 3.71 -8.63
N ASN A 325 -32.83 5.03 -8.62
CA ASN A 325 -33.52 6.01 -7.79
C ASN A 325 -33.96 7.21 -8.65
N GLU A 326 -35.10 7.78 -8.31
CA GLU A 326 -35.67 8.95 -9.00
C GLU A 326 -34.77 10.19 -8.95
N LEU A 327 -33.98 10.37 -7.89
CA LEU A 327 -33.03 11.49 -7.79
C LEU A 327 -31.90 11.37 -8.83
N ILE A 328 -31.47 10.16 -9.14
CA ILE A 328 -30.46 9.91 -10.21
C ILE A 328 -31.10 10.12 -11.59
N LYS A 329 -32.32 9.59 -11.81
CA LYS A 329 -33.04 9.79 -13.08
C LYS A 329 -33.31 11.28 -13.37
N LYS A 330 -33.60 12.05 -12.34
CA LYS A 330 -33.82 13.52 -12.44
C LYS A 330 -32.52 14.33 -12.41
N GLY A 331 -31.33 13.70 -12.42
CA GLY A 331 -30.04 14.37 -12.42
C GLY A 331 -29.69 15.11 -11.11
N LYS A 332 -30.43 14.87 -10.01
CA LYS A 332 -30.13 15.44 -8.70
C LYS A 332 -28.91 14.78 -8.05
N ILE A 333 -28.67 13.50 -8.34
CA ILE A 333 -27.48 12.74 -7.94
C ILE A 333 -26.84 12.24 -9.22
N LYS A 334 -25.53 12.49 -9.39
CA LYS A 334 -24.75 12.02 -10.52
C LYS A 334 -24.06 10.70 -10.17
N LYS A 335 -24.35 9.64 -10.93
CA LYS A 335 -23.62 8.37 -10.91
C LYS A 335 -22.51 8.41 -11.97
N GLN A 336 -21.27 8.20 -11.59
CA GLN A 336 -20.14 8.31 -12.51
C GLN A 336 -19.07 7.25 -12.23
N ALA A 337 -18.69 6.49 -13.25
CA ALA A 337 -17.49 5.67 -13.23
C ALA A 337 -16.29 6.54 -13.64
N VAL A 338 -15.25 6.55 -12.82
CA VAL A 338 -14.03 7.33 -13.05
C VAL A 338 -12.91 6.39 -13.46
N LYS A 339 -12.44 6.51 -14.69
CA LYS A 339 -11.25 5.79 -15.17
C LYS A 339 -10.00 6.34 -14.48
N HIS A 340 -9.08 5.46 -14.13
CA HIS A 340 -7.81 5.83 -13.50
C HIS A 340 -6.69 4.85 -13.89
N ASN A 341 -5.44 5.27 -13.72
CA ASN A 341 -4.25 4.48 -14.02
C ASN A 341 -3.58 3.93 -12.73
N ARG A 342 -4.32 3.82 -11.64
CA ARG A 342 -3.80 3.19 -10.42
C ARG A 342 -3.69 1.68 -10.63
N PRO A 343 -2.77 0.99 -9.93
CA PRO A 343 -2.74 -0.47 -9.93
C PRO A 343 -4.14 -1.05 -9.66
N ALA A 344 -4.51 -2.08 -10.39
CA ALA A 344 -5.80 -2.73 -10.19
C ALA A 344 -5.85 -3.41 -8.83
N THR A 345 -6.95 -3.21 -8.11
CA THR A 345 -7.23 -4.00 -6.91
C THR A 345 -7.55 -5.43 -7.31
N THR A 346 -6.81 -6.39 -6.74
CA THR A 346 -6.94 -7.80 -7.08
C THR A 346 -7.65 -8.55 -5.95
N GLN A 347 -8.64 -9.38 -6.33
CA GLN A 347 -9.20 -10.42 -5.46
C GLN A 347 -8.77 -11.78 -5.97
N PHE A 348 -8.22 -12.62 -5.10
CA PHE A 348 -7.76 -13.95 -5.46
C PHE A 348 -7.85 -14.92 -4.27
N PHE A 349 -7.87 -16.22 -4.58
CA PHE A 349 -7.70 -17.28 -3.59
C PHE A 349 -6.21 -17.60 -3.47
N ALA A 350 -5.64 -17.37 -2.30
CA ALA A 350 -4.24 -17.71 -2.02
C ALA A 350 -4.16 -19.13 -1.46
N PHE A 351 -3.47 -20.02 -2.17
CA PHE A 351 -3.24 -21.39 -1.71
C PHE A 351 -2.08 -21.43 -0.71
N ASN A 352 -2.29 -22.10 0.43
CA ASN A 352 -1.18 -22.42 1.33
C ASN A 352 -0.37 -23.60 0.79
N THR A 353 0.62 -23.29 -0.05
CA THR A 353 1.46 -24.29 -0.73
C THR A 353 2.38 -25.09 0.22
N ARG A 354 2.46 -24.73 1.50
CA ARG A 354 3.11 -25.55 2.54
C ARG A 354 2.29 -26.78 2.94
N LYS A 355 0.99 -26.80 2.61
CA LYS A 355 0.17 -28.00 2.75
C LYS A 355 0.37 -28.88 1.53
N GLU A 356 0.64 -30.17 1.75
CA GLU A 356 0.96 -31.16 0.71
C GLU A 356 -0.05 -31.16 -0.44
N LYS A 357 -1.34 -31.17 -0.14
CA LYS A 357 -2.41 -31.12 -1.15
C LYS A 357 -2.38 -29.89 -2.09
N PHE A 358 -1.70 -28.80 -1.71
CA PHE A 358 -1.56 -27.61 -2.53
C PHE A 358 -0.13 -27.38 -3.04
N SER A 359 0.82 -28.24 -2.68
CA SER A 359 2.20 -28.16 -3.20
C SER A 359 2.26 -28.47 -4.70
N ASP A 360 1.44 -29.43 -5.16
CA ASP A 360 1.34 -29.79 -6.57
C ASP A 360 0.58 -28.71 -7.38
N PRO A 361 1.20 -28.14 -8.45
CA PRO A 361 0.56 -27.18 -9.34
C PRO A 361 -0.71 -27.72 -9.99
N HIS A 362 -0.78 -29.02 -10.34
CA HIS A 362 -1.95 -29.61 -11.00
C HIS A 362 -3.22 -29.51 -10.14
N VAL A 363 -3.08 -29.68 -8.82
CA VAL A 363 -4.22 -29.50 -7.90
C VAL A 363 -4.72 -28.05 -7.90
N ARG A 364 -3.81 -27.07 -7.92
CA ARG A 364 -4.19 -25.66 -7.97
C ARG A 364 -4.82 -25.28 -9.31
N GLN A 365 -4.28 -25.80 -10.40
CA GLN A 365 -4.85 -25.62 -11.75
C GLN A 365 -6.24 -26.27 -11.86
N ALA A 366 -6.43 -27.45 -11.30
CA ALA A 366 -7.73 -28.11 -11.29
C ALA A 366 -8.80 -27.27 -10.58
N ILE A 367 -8.45 -26.62 -9.47
CA ILE A 367 -9.37 -25.73 -8.75
C ILE A 367 -9.70 -24.50 -9.58
N ASP A 368 -8.73 -23.93 -10.33
CA ASP A 368 -8.99 -22.81 -11.23
C ASP A 368 -9.91 -23.20 -12.40
N TYR A 369 -9.72 -24.38 -13.00
CA TYR A 369 -10.64 -24.92 -14.02
C TYR A 369 -12.07 -25.08 -13.50
N ALA A 370 -12.24 -25.43 -12.22
CA ALA A 370 -13.54 -25.59 -11.59
C ALA A 370 -14.26 -24.26 -11.29
N PHE A 371 -13.54 -23.15 -11.23
CA PHE A 371 -14.11 -21.85 -10.91
C PHE A 371 -14.72 -21.19 -12.17
N ASN A 372 -16.05 -21.17 -12.28
CA ASN A 372 -16.74 -20.51 -13.39
C ASN A 372 -16.83 -18.99 -13.18
N PHE A 373 -15.75 -18.28 -13.56
CA PHE A 373 -15.71 -16.82 -13.48
C PHE A 373 -16.77 -16.14 -14.37
N PRO A 374 -17.01 -16.53 -15.66
CA PRO A 374 -18.04 -15.88 -16.47
C PRO A 374 -19.45 -15.96 -15.86
N TRP A 375 -19.77 -17.09 -15.20
CA TRP A 375 -21.04 -17.19 -14.49
C TRP A 375 -21.06 -16.27 -13.26
N ALA A 376 -19.98 -16.24 -12.48
CA ALA A 376 -19.87 -15.40 -11.31
C ALA A 376 -19.93 -13.91 -11.69
N ASP A 377 -19.23 -13.51 -12.76
CA ASP A 377 -19.24 -12.12 -13.22
C ASP A 377 -20.65 -11.68 -13.66
N ARG A 378 -21.34 -12.50 -14.46
CA ARG A 378 -22.70 -12.17 -14.87
C ARG A 378 -23.70 -12.12 -13.72
N ASN A 379 -23.65 -13.10 -12.82
CA ASN A 379 -24.72 -13.28 -11.81
C ASN A 379 -24.44 -12.63 -10.47
N LEU A 380 -23.16 -12.51 -10.08
CA LEU A 380 -22.73 -11.96 -8.78
C LEU A 380 -22.12 -10.58 -8.92
N PHE A 381 -21.35 -10.34 -10.00
CA PHE A 381 -20.58 -9.11 -10.18
C PHE A 381 -21.15 -8.18 -11.26
N TYR A 382 -22.26 -8.57 -11.92
CA TYR A 382 -23.00 -7.73 -12.86
C TYR A 382 -22.15 -7.20 -14.03
N ASN A 383 -21.20 -8.00 -14.52
CA ASN A 383 -20.24 -7.66 -15.57
C ASN A 383 -19.34 -6.44 -15.21
N GLN A 384 -18.98 -6.31 -13.93
CA GLN A 384 -18.13 -5.21 -13.44
C GLN A 384 -16.68 -5.63 -13.28
N TYR A 385 -16.35 -6.91 -13.33
CA TYR A 385 -15.02 -7.42 -13.07
C TYR A 385 -14.39 -8.05 -14.32
N GLN A 386 -13.08 -8.17 -14.29
CA GLN A 386 -12.29 -8.84 -15.30
C GLN A 386 -11.31 -9.80 -14.65
N ARG A 387 -11.02 -10.93 -15.29
CA ARG A 387 -9.90 -11.77 -14.93
C ARG A 387 -8.62 -10.99 -15.10
N LEU A 388 -7.77 -11.00 -14.09
CA LEU A 388 -6.45 -10.38 -14.15
C LEU A 388 -5.49 -11.28 -14.91
N LYS A 389 -4.67 -10.70 -15.78
CA LYS A 389 -3.62 -11.39 -16.52
C LYS A 389 -2.22 -11.12 -15.94
N SER A 390 -2.12 -10.18 -15.01
CA SER A 390 -0.87 -9.80 -14.38
C SER A 390 -1.10 -9.33 -12.95
N TYR A 391 -0.16 -9.60 -12.05
CA TYR A 391 -0.13 -9.01 -10.71
C TYR A 391 -0.01 -7.49 -10.72
N PHE A 392 0.52 -6.93 -11.82
CA PHE A 392 0.72 -5.49 -12.02
C PHE A 392 -0.34 -4.88 -12.96
N ALA A 393 -1.51 -5.50 -13.04
CA ALA A 393 -2.59 -5.03 -13.93
C ALA A 393 -2.88 -3.54 -13.75
N ASN A 394 -3.17 -2.86 -14.86
CA ASN A 394 -3.39 -1.41 -14.95
C ASN A 394 -2.14 -0.57 -14.63
N THR A 395 -0.95 -1.14 -14.73
CA THR A 395 0.33 -0.42 -14.63
C THR A 395 1.22 -0.70 -15.85
N ARG A 396 2.28 0.07 -16.02
CA ARG A 396 3.29 -0.18 -17.06
C ARG A 396 4.08 -1.48 -16.87
N PHE A 397 4.03 -2.09 -15.71
CA PHE A 397 4.68 -3.36 -15.38
C PHE A 397 3.78 -4.57 -15.66
N ALA A 398 2.56 -4.35 -16.14
CA ALA A 398 1.67 -5.45 -16.49
C ALA A 398 2.23 -6.24 -17.65
N ALA A 399 2.37 -7.56 -17.48
CA ALA A 399 2.63 -8.45 -18.62
C ALA A 399 1.41 -8.45 -19.53
N THR A 400 1.61 -8.11 -20.80
CA THR A 400 0.54 -8.00 -21.81
C THR A 400 0.72 -8.96 -22.97
N ASP A 401 1.93 -9.49 -23.14
CA ASP A 401 2.33 -10.35 -24.27
C ASP A 401 3.56 -11.19 -23.88
N THR A 402 4.13 -11.93 -24.81
CA THR A 402 5.45 -12.54 -24.67
C THR A 402 6.53 -11.47 -24.54
N PRO A 403 7.66 -11.77 -23.84
CA PRO A 403 8.77 -10.82 -23.66
C PRO A 403 9.32 -10.29 -25.00
N LYS A 404 9.69 -9.01 -25.01
CA LYS A 404 10.27 -8.33 -26.18
C LYS A 404 11.47 -7.47 -25.74
N ASP A 405 12.28 -7.07 -26.71
CA ASP A 405 13.41 -6.14 -26.51
C ASP A 405 14.31 -6.54 -25.33
N LEU A 406 14.67 -5.60 -24.48
CA LEU A 406 15.55 -5.81 -23.33
C LEU A 406 15.03 -6.87 -22.35
N GLU A 407 13.71 -6.99 -22.17
CA GLU A 407 13.13 -8.02 -21.32
C GLU A 407 13.43 -9.42 -21.88
N LEU A 408 13.28 -9.59 -23.19
CA LEU A 408 13.61 -10.84 -23.87
C LEU A 408 15.09 -11.18 -23.73
N ASP A 409 16.00 -10.21 -23.89
CA ASP A 409 17.45 -10.43 -23.76
C ASP A 409 17.81 -10.89 -22.34
N ILE A 410 17.22 -10.27 -21.32
CA ILE A 410 17.44 -10.65 -19.92
C ILE A 410 16.92 -12.07 -19.66
N LEU A 411 15.72 -12.40 -20.14
CA LEU A 411 15.10 -13.71 -19.92
C LEU A 411 15.81 -14.82 -20.69
N LEU A 412 16.33 -14.54 -21.91
CA LEU A 412 17.14 -15.50 -22.67
C LEU A 412 18.43 -15.89 -21.92
N ALA A 413 19.04 -14.94 -21.21
CA ALA A 413 20.20 -15.22 -20.35
C ALA A 413 19.85 -16.09 -19.13
N LEU A 414 18.57 -16.22 -18.81
CA LEU A 414 18.02 -17.02 -17.71
C LEU A 414 17.21 -18.24 -18.19
N ARG A 415 17.33 -18.61 -19.48
CA ARG A 415 16.47 -19.59 -20.15
C ARG A 415 16.35 -20.91 -19.39
N ASP A 416 17.43 -21.38 -18.79
CA ASP A 416 17.45 -22.64 -18.04
C ASP A 416 16.84 -22.53 -16.62
N LYS A 417 16.45 -21.32 -16.21
CA LYS A 417 15.91 -21.00 -14.87
C LYS A 417 14.47 -20.56 -14.91
N VAL A 418 13.89 -20.38 -16.09
CA VAL A 418 12.51 -19.92 -16.27
C VAL A 418 11.71 -20.95 -17.09
N PRO A 419 10.39 -21.03 -16.91
CA PRO A 419 9.54 -21.91 -17.72
C PRO A 419 9.65 -21.57 -19.21
N PRO A 420 9.81 -22.56 -20.13
CA PRO A 420 9.98 -22.30 -21.55
C PRO A 420 8.76 -21.63 -22.19
N GLU A 421 7.58 -21.81 -21.63
CA GLU A 421 6.32 -21.21 -22.09
C GLU A 421 6.34 -19.68 -22.07
N ILE A 422 7.17 -19.08 -21.22
CA ILE A 422 7.34 -17.61 -21.11
C ILE A 422 7.70 -16.98 -22.47
N PHE A 423 8.44 -17.72 -23.32
CA PHE A 423 8.88 -17.23 -24.61
C PHE A 423 7.88 -17.43 -25.75
N THR A 424 6.85 -18.24 -25.54
CA THR A 424 5.95 -18.71 -26.61
C THR A 424 4.48 -18.43 -26.39
N VAL A 425 4.07 -18.23 -25.13
CA VAL A 425 2.66 -18.02 -24.77
C VAL A 425 2.54 -16.75 -23.91
N PRO A 426 1.63 -15.84 -24.25
CA PRO A 426 1.32 -14.73 -23.36
C PRO A 426 0.90 -15.21 -21.98
N VAL A 427 1.32 -14.50 -20.94
CA VAL A 427 0.95 -14.87 -19.56
C VAL A 427 -0.56 -14.76 -19.38
N GLU A 428 -1.17 -15.85 -18.95
CA GLU A 428 -2.58 -15.90 -18.54
C GLU A 428 -2.64 -16.23 -17.04
N ALA A 429 -3.45 -15.47 -16.31
CA ALA A 429 -3.62 -15.68 -14.86
C ALA A 429 -4.64 -16.78 -14.54
N THR A 430 -5.20 -17.44 -15.54
CA THR A 430 -6.19 -18.51 -15.40
C THR A 430 -5.92 -19.63 -16.38
N PHE A 431 -6.17 -20.84 -15.96
CA PHE A 431 -6.09 -22.03 -16.79
C PHE A 431 -7.45 -22.41 -17.41
N ARG A 432 -8.54 -21.94 -16.80
CA ARG A 432 -9.88 -22.16 -17.29
C ARG A 432 -10.05 -21.53 -18.70
N ASP A 433 -10.58 -22.32 -19.62
CA ASP A 433 -10.92 -21.90 -20.97
C ASP A 433 -12.42 -21.56 -21.04
N ASP A 434 -12.71 -20.25 -21.08
CA ASP A 434 -14.09 -19.76 -21.05
C ASP A 434 -14.84 -19.96 -22.40
N SER A 435 -14.15 -20.43 -23.45
CA SER A 435 -14.78 -20.86 -24.72
C SER A 435 -15.39 -22.27 -24.61
N LEU A 436 -14.98 -23.04 -23.61
CA LEU A 436 -15.48 -24.39 -23.36
C LEU A 436 -16.66 -24.39 -22.38
N SER A 437 -17.47 -25.44 -22.45
CA SER A 437 -18.50 -25.69 -21.46
C SER A 437 -17.93 -25.96 -20.05
N ASP A 438 -18.75 -25.73 -19.01
CA ASP A 438 -18.38 -26.10 -17.65
C ASP A 438 -18.00 -27.59 -17.52
N ARG A 439 -18.74 -28.45 -18.22
CA ARG A 439 -18.48 -29.89 -18.20
C ARG A 439 -17.09 -30.22 -18.78
N GLU A 440 -16.66 -29.55 -19.81
CA GLU A 440 -15.32 -29.74 -20.40
C GLU A 440 -14.22 -29.22 -19.49
N ASN A 441 -14.41 -28.04 -18.90
CA ASN A 441 -13.47 -27.51 -17.91
C ASN A 441 -13.37 -28.42 -16.68
N LEU A 442 -14.49 -28.94 -16.17
CA LEU A 442 -14.48 -29.89 -15.06
C LEU A 442 -13.82 -31.21 -15.42
N LYS A 443 -13.96 -31.71 -16.67
CA LYS A 443 -13.21 -32.89 -17.13
C LYS A 443 -11.71 -32.65 -17.11
N ARG A 444 -11.26 -31.44 -17.53
CA ARG A 444 -9.84 -31.05 -17.45
C ARG A 444 -9.36 -30.99 -15.99
N ALA A 445 -10.18 -30.43 -15.09
CA ALA A 445 -9.89 -30.40 -13.65
C ALA A 445 -9.71 -31.81 -13.09
N VAL A 446 -10.63 -32.74 -13.38
CA VAL A 446 -10.54 -34.13 -12.92
C VAL A 446 -9.28 -34.79 -13.46
N LYS A 447 -8.96 -34.62 -14.76
CA LYS A 447 -7.73 -35.15 -15.33
C LYS A 447 -6.48 -34.66 -14.59
N LEU A 448 -6.38 -33.36 -14.30
CA LEU A 448 -5.25 -32.81 -13.55
C LEU A 448 -5.16 -33.40 -12.14
N LEU A 449 -6.30 -33.63 -11.48
CA LEU A 449 -6.32 -34.29 -10.17
C LEU A 449 -5.86 -35.74 -10.26
N ASN A 450 -6.28 -36.47 -11.31
CA ASN A 450 -5.78 -37.82 -11.55
C ASN A 450 -4.26 -37.83 -11.79
N ASP A 451 -3.74 -36.90 -12.61
CA ASP A 451 -2.30 -36.75 -12.85
C ASP A 451 -1.52 -36.44 -11.55
N ALA A 452 -2.16 -35.76 -10.60
CA ALA A 452 -1.63 -35.43 -9.26
C ALA A 452 -1.83 -36.61 -8.23
N GLY A 453 -2.38 -37.75 -8.66
CA GLY A 453 -2.58 -38.91 -7.79
C GLY A 453 -3.86 -38.89 -6.95
N TYR A 454 -4.87 -38.16 -7.38
CA TYR A 454 -6.20 -38.14 -6.77
C TYR A 454 -7.21 -38.85 -7.69
N ASP A 455 -8.18 -39.54 -7.14
CA ASP A 455 -9.31 -40.10 -7.86
C ASP A 455 -10.53 -40.23 -6.95
N PHE A 456 -11.67 -40.57 -7.53
CA PHE A 456 -12.90 -40.76 -6.76
C PHE A 456 -12.89 -42.07 -5.97
N ILE A 457 -13.07 -41.95 -4.66
CA ILE A 457 -13.32 -43.07 -3.71
C ILE A 457 -14.62 -42.74 -2.98
N ASN A 458 -15.66 -43.54 -3.13
CA ASN A 458 -16.96 -43.31 -2.52
C ASN A 458 -17.50 -41.90 -2.74
N GLU A 459 -17.51 -41.44 -4.00
CA GLU A 459 -17.99 -40.10 -4.45
C GLU A 459 -17.17 -38.93 -3.94
N LYS A 460 -16.04 -39.14 -3.25
CA LYS A 460 -15.12 -38.09 -2.83
C LYS A 460 -13.82 -38.17 -3.63
N MET A 461 -13.29 -37.03 -4.03
CA MET A 461 -11.95 -36.94 -4.61
C MET A 461 -10.91 -37.15 -3.50
N CYS A 462 -10.18 -38.26 -3.55
CA CYS A 462 -9.24 -38.68 -2.52
C CYS A 462 -7.83 -38.87 -3.09
N ASN A 463 -6.82 -38.61 -2.29
CA ASN A 463 -5.45 -38.98 -2.60
C ASN A 463 -5.29 -40.52 -2.58
N LEU A 464 -4.86 -41.08 -3.70
CA LEU A 464 -4.77 -42.56 -3.86
C LEU A 464 -3.71 -43.21 -2.97
N LYS A 465 -2.72 -42.46 -2.48
CA LYS A 465 -1.67 -42.97 -1.58
C LYS A 465 -2.10 -42.98 -0.11
N THR A 466 -2.83 -41.92 0.32
CA THR A 466 -3.20 -41.74 1.73
C THR A 466 -4.65 -42.08 2.02
N GLY A 467 -5.51 -42.14 1.00
CA GLY A 467 -6.96 -42.29 1.14
C GLY A 467 -7.66 -41.03 1.65
N GLU A 468 -6.92 -39.96 1.91
CA GLU A 468 -7.50 -38.71 2.44
C GLU A 468 -8.27 -37.92 1.35
N PRO A 469 -9.47 -37.41 1.68
CA PRO A 469 -10.24 -36.59 0.74
C PRO A 469 -9.59 -35.25 0.50
N LEU A 470 -9.75 -34.71 -0.72
CA LEU A 470 -9.35 -33.34 -1.08
C LEU A 470 -10.36 -32.36 -0.47
N GLU A 471 -10.33 -32.20 0.82
CA GLU A 471 -11.14 -31.26 1.57
C GLU A 471 -10.28 -30.06 2.02
N PHE A 472 -10.82 -28.85 1.93
CA PHE A 472 -10.13 -27.65 2.37
C PHE A 472 -11.09 -26.56 2.82
N GLU A 473 -10.58 -25.68 3.64
CA GLU A 473 -11.27 -24.52 4.19
C GLU A 473 -10.86 -23.27 3.41
N ILE A 474 -11.83 -22.40 3.11
CA ILE A 474 -11.59 -21.08 2.54
C ILE A 474 -11.83 -20.05 3.65
N ILE A 475 -10.76 -19.33 4.01
CA ILE A 475 -10.84 -18.25 5.00
C ILE A 475 -11.16 -16.96 4.24
N ILE A 476 -12.26 -16.32 4.58
CA ILE A 476 -12.68 -15.05 4.02
C ILE A 476 -12.76 -13.99 5.10
N ASN A 477 -12.53 -12.74 4.72
CA ASN A 477 -12.79 -11.60 5.60
C ASN A 477 -14.29 -11.25 5.50
N SER A 478 -14.96 -11.11 6.64
CA SER A 478 -16.39 -10.77 6.74
C SER A 478 -16.59 -9.26 6.84
#